data_38d873dad628c8d103de165fd203e4b6
#
_entry.id   38d873dad628c8d103de165fd203e4b6
#
_cell.length_a   1.000
_cell.length_b   1.000
_cell.length_c   1.000
_cell.angle_alpha   90.00
_cell.angle_beta   90.00
_cell.angle_gamma   90.00
#
_symmetry.space_group_name_H-M   'P 1'
#
loop_
_entity.id
_entity.type
_entity.pdbx_description
1 polymer ?
#
loop_
_entity_poly.entity_id
_entity_poly.type
_entity_poly.pdbx_seq_one_letter_code
_entity_poly.pdbx_strand_id
1 'polypeptide(L)'
;MPNDRRSYLTYSPEIADEFCALIAEGKSMRQITEQPGMPSRRAVLYWLGRYPDFREKYECAMMLLAEFWAHEIIEIADDSSGDYVITEDGRPVIDHEVINRARLKVDSRKWLLSKILPKRFGDRVVADVTVRRDMRELSDGELLQIVQGSTPALAPPDDETVH
;
A
#
# COMPACT_ATOMS: atom_id res chain seq x y z
N MET A 1 -4.83 -22.69 -33.13
CA MET A 1 -4.73 -21.50 -32.29
C MET A 1 -5.96 -21.51 -31.39
N PRO A 2 -5.87 -21.79 -30.07
CA PRO A 2 -7.04 -21.66 -29.21
C PRO A 2 -7.42 -20.19 -29.13
N ASN A 3 -8.66 -19.92 -29.53
CA ASN A 3 -9.28 -18.60 -29.47
C ASN A 3 -9.41 -18.23 -27.99
N ASP A 4 -8.56 -17.33 -27.49
CA ASP A 4 -8.56 -16.88 -26.08
C ASP A 4 -9.83 -16.01 -25.84
N ARG A 5 -10.94 -16.68 -25.54
CA ARG A 5 -12.22 -16.03 -25.18
C ARG A 5 -12.13 -15.19 -23.90
N ARG A 6 -11.00 -15.23 -23.16
CA ARG A 6 -10.77 -14.44 -21.93
C ARG A 6 -10.66 -12.94 -22.20
N SER A 7 -10.39 -12.56 -23.45
CA SER A 7 -10.17 -11.14 -23.82
C SER A 7 -11.44 -10.28 -23.79
N TYR A 8 -12.64 -10.89 -23.74
CA TYR A 8 -13.91 -10.18 -23.90
C TYR A 8 -14.94 -10.49 -22.81
N LEU A 9 -14.47 -10.85 -21.60
CA LEU A 9 -15.43 -11.04 -20.51
C LEU A 9 -16.11 -9.70 -20.23
N THR A 10 -17.44 -9.69 -20.41
CA THR A 10 -18.27 -8.52 -20.09
C THR A 10 -18.23 -8.31 -18.58
N TYR A 11 -18.18 -7.06 -18.15
CA TYR A 11 -18.28 -6.72 -16.73
C TYR A 11 -19.58 -7.30 -16.13
N SER A 12 -19.46 -7.98 -15.01
CA SER A 12 -20.55 -8.38 -14.15
C SER A 12 -20.19 -8.10 -12.70
N PRO A 13 -21.14 -7.62 -11.89
CA PRO A 13 -20.90 -7.36 -10.46
C PRO A 13 -20.41 -8.61 -9.71
N GLU A 14 -20.94 -9.79 -10.05
CA GLU A 14 -20.58 -11.07 -9.40
C GLU A 14 -19.12 -11.43 -9.65
N ILE A 15 -18.65 -11.30 -10.90
CA ILE A 15 -17.26 -11.56 -11.26
C ILE A 15 -16.32 -10.51 -10.61
N ALA A 16 -16.80 -9.27 -10.54
CA ALA A 16 -16.07 -8.19 -9.88
C ALA A 16 -15.91 -8.47 -8.37
N ASP A 17 -16.94 -8.93 -7.71
CA ASP A 17 -16.93 -9.28 -6.29
C ASP A 17 -16.01 -10.47 -6.02
N GLU A 18 -16.12 -11.53 -6.83
CA GLU A 18 -15.24 -12.69 -6.73
C GLU A 18 -13.78 -12.31 -6.97
N PHE A 19 -13.50 -11.46 -7.98
CA PHE A 19 -12.16 -10.96 -8.25
C PHE A 19 -11.59 -10.20 -7.06
N CYS A 20 -12.36 -9.29 -6.46
CA CYS A 20 -11.95 -8.50 -5.31
C CYS A 20 -11.76 -9.38 -4.05
N ALA A 21 -12.58 -10.39 -3.84
CA ALA A 21 -12.42 -11.35 -2.76
C ALA A 21 -11.09 -12.10 -2.88
N LEU A 22 -10.73 -12.56 -4.07
CA LEU A 22 -9.47 -13.26 -4.33
C LEU A 22 -8.24 -12.36 -4.12
N ILE A 23 -8.35 -11.06 -4.42
CA ILE A 23 -7.30 -10.07 -4.08
C ILE A 23 -7.15 -9.95 -2.56
N ALA A 24 -8.26 -9.82 -1.83
CA ALA A 24 -8.26 -9.70 -0.37
C ALA A 24 -7.67 -10.96 0.31
N GLU A 25 -7.83 -12.15 -0.29
CA GLU A 25 -7.21 -13.41 0.14
C GLU A 25 -5.70 -13.50 -0.14
N GLY A 26 -5.10 -12.49 -0.76
CA GLY A 26 -3.66 -12.46 -1.05
C GLY A 26 -3.24 -13.07 -2.38
N LYS A 27 -4.18 -13.44 -3.24
CA LYS A 27 -3.83 -13.93 -4.59
C LYS A 27 -3.34 -12.78 -5.47
N SER A 28 -2.27 -13.01 -6.20
CA SER A 28 -1.75 -12.01 -7.14
C SER A 28 -2.69 -11.85 -8.34
N MET A 29 -2.70 -10.66 -8.94
CA MET A 29 -3.41 -10.38 -10.20
C MET A 29 -3.19 -11.48 -11.25
N ARG A 30 -1.97 -11.98 -11.37
CA ARG A 30 -1.62 -13.04 -12.32
C ARG A 30 -2.35 -14.35 -12.00
N GLN A 31 -2.28 -14.80 -10.74
CA GLN A 31 -2.93 -16.03 -10.30
C GLN A 31 -4.44 -15.99 -10.50
N ILE A 32 -5.06 -14.82 -10.30
CA ILE A 32 -6.51 -14.65 -10.50
C ILE A 32 -6.86 -14.68 -11.99
N THR A 33 -6.15 -13.89 -12.81
CA THR A 33 -6.45 -13.78 -14.24
C THR A 33 -6.14 -15.05 -15.05
N GLU A 34 -5.38 -15.99 -14.50
CA GLU A 34 -5.15 -17.32 -15.09
C GLU A 34 -6.27 -18.32 -14.78
N GLN A 35 -7.19 -18.02 -13.86
CA GLN A 35 -8.31 -18.91 -13.52
C GLN A 35 -9.40 -18.86 -14.59
N PRO A 36 -10.06 -20.02 -14.87
CA PRO A 36 -11.19 -20.05 -15.77
C PRO A 36 -12.35 -19.15 -15.26
N GLY A 37 -12.93 -18.37 -16.16
CA GLY A 37 -14.05 -17.47 -15.80
C GLY A 37 -13.64 -16.12 -15.25
N MET A 38 -12.36 -15.91 -14.95
CA MET A 38 -11.86 -14.61 -14.48
C MET A 38 -11.50 -13.67 -15.65
N PRO A 39 -11.60 -12.35 -15.42
CA PRO A 39 -11.25 -11.34 -16.42
C PRO A 39 -9.76 -11.36 -16.72
N SER A 40 -9.37 -11.05 -17.95
CA SER A 40 -7.97 -10.82 -18.29
C SER A 40 -7.45 -9.55 -17.59
N ARG A 41 -6.13 -9.45 -17.38
CA ARG A 41 -5.49 -8.25 -16.83
C ARG A 41 -5.93 -6.97 -17.55
N ARG A 42 -6.06 -7.02 -18.88
CA ARG A 42 -6.53 -5.89 -19.69
C ARG A 42 -7.97 -5.50 -19.37
N ALA A 43 -8.85 -6.49 -19.17
CA ALA A 43 -10.24 -6.26 -18.78
C ALA A 43 -10.32 -5.60 -17.40
N VAL A 44 -9.54 -6.07 -16.42
CA VAL A 44 -9.47 -5.47 -15.07
C VAL A 44 -9.04 -4.00 -15.13
N LEU A 45 -7.99 -3.67 -15.87
CA LEU A 45 -7.53 -2.29 -16.04
C LEU A 45 -8.60 -1.41 -16.72
N TYR A 46 -9.30 -1.94 -17.70
CA TYR A 46 -10.42 -1.25 -18.34
C TYR A 46 -11.57 -1.03 -17.35
N TRP A 47 -11.92 -2.03 -16.54
CA TRP A 47 -12.98 -1.93 -15.53
C TRP A 47 -12.67 -0.89 -14.45
N LEU A 48 -11.43 -0.85 -13.96
CA LEU A 48 -10.97 0.17 -13.01
C LEU A 48 -11.13 1.61 -13.54
N GLY A 49 -10.94 1.82 -14.84
CA GLY A 49 -11.17 3.11 -15.47
C GLY A 49 -12.63 3.43 -15.74
N ARG A 50 -13.47 2.39 -15.99
CA ARG A 50 -14.83 2.57 -16.52
C ARG A 50 -15.94 2.46 -15.49
N TYR A 51 -15.76 1.63 -14.44
CA TYR A 51 -16.79 1.31 -13.45
C TYR A 51 -16.35 1.82 -12.05
N PRO A 52 -16.93 2.93 -11.56
CA PRO A 52 -16.62 3.47 -10.24
C PRO A 52 -16.82 2.46 -9.12
N ASP A 53 -17.92 1.72 -9.12
CA ASP A 53 -18.26 0.69 -8.12
C ASP A 53 -17.16 -0.40 -8.03
N PHE A 54 -16.62 -0.81 -9.18
CA PHE A 54 -15.53 -1.78 -9.21
C PHE A 54 -14.25 -1.19 -8.61
N ARG A 55 -13.98 0.09 -8.89
CA ARG A 55 -12.81 0.77 -8.33
C ARG A 55 -12.88 0.83 -6.81
N GLU A 56 -14.04 1.22 -6.24
CA GLU A 56 -14.25 1.25 -4.79
C GLU A 56 -14.06 -0.12 -4.15
N LYS A 57 -14.64 -1.17 -4.75
CA LYS A 57 -14.47 -2.56 -4.30
C LYS A 57 -13.01 -3.01 -4.36
N TYR A 58 -12.31 -2.67 -5.43
CA TYR A 58 -10.90 -2.99 -5.61
C TYR A 58 -10.01 -2.26 -4.58
N GLU A 59 -10.26 -0.98 -4.32
CA GLU A 59 -9.56 -0.22 -3.28
C GLU A 59 -9.81 -0.83 -1.89
N CYS A 60 -11.04 -1.23 -1.58
CA CYS A 60 -11.36 -1.93 -0.34
C CYS A 60 -10.61 -3.27 -0.25
N ALA A 61 -10.58 -4.06 -1.31
CA ALA A 61 -9.85 -5.33 -1.36
C ALA A 61 -8.33 -5.13 -1.14
N MET A 62 -7.76 -4.07 -1.71
CA MET A 62 -6.36 -3.72 -1.50
C MET A 62 -6.06 -3.28 -0.05
N MET A 63 -7.01 -2.61 0.62
CA MET A 63 -6.88 -2.30 2.04
C MET A 63 -6.91 -3.56 2.92
N LEU A 64 -7.83 -4.50 2.65
CA LEU A 64 -7.90 -5.78 3.35
C LEU A 64 -6.64 -6.62 3.14
N LEU A 65 -6.11 -6.66 1.92
CA LEU A 65 -4.84 -7.31 1.62
C LEU A 65 -3.67 -6.70 2.40
N ALA A 66 -3.64 -5.37 2.54
CA ALA A 66 -2.61 -4.70 3.31
C ALA A 66 -2.68 -5.06 4.81
N GLU A 67 -3.89 -5.16 5.40
CA GLU A 67 -4.07 -5.66 6.77
C GLU A 67 -3.57 -7.09 6.91
N PHE A 68 -3.92 -7.96 5.98
CA PHE A 68 -3.44 -9.35 5.97
C PHE A 68 -1.90 -9.41 5.96
N TRP A 69 -1.24 -8.64 5.10
CA TRP A 69 0.22 -8.60 5.05
C TRP A 69 0.86 -8.03 6.32
N ALA A 70 0.19 -7.08 6.99
CA ALA A 70 0.68 -6.54 8.26
C ALA A 70 0.72 -7.62 9.35
N HIS A 71 -0.28 -8.50 9.41
CA HIS A 71 -0.28 -9.66 10.32
C HIS A 71 0.75 -10.71 9.91
N GLU A 72 0.83 -11.04 8.62
CA GLU A 72 1.77 -12.03 8.10
C GLU A 72 3.25 -11.65 8.32
N ILE A 73 3.57 -10.36 8.40
CA ILE A 73 4.92 -9.89 8.75
C ILE A 73 5.35 -10.42 10.12
N ILE A 74 4.44 -10.37 11.11
CA ILE A 74 4.71 -10.82 12.46
C ILE A 74 4.85 -12.35 12.47
N GLU A 75 3.94 -13.07 11.79
CA GLU A 75 3.99 -14.53 11.68
C GLU A 75 5.31 -15.01 11.07
N ILE A 76 5.78 -14.34 9.98
CA ILE A 76 7.06 -14.68 9.35
C ILE A 76 8.25 -14.37 10.27
N ALA A 77 8.18 -13.28 11.03
CA ALA A 77 9.25 -12.89 11.94
C ALA A 77 9.37 -13.83 13.16
N ASP A 78 8.24 -14.38 13.62
CA ASP A 78 8.18 -15.26 14.78
C ASP A 78 8.41 -16.74 14.41
N ASP A 79 8.30 -17.12 13.12
CA ASP A 79 8.51 -18.48 12.64
C ASP A 79 10.00 -18.82 12.55
N SER A 80 10.49 -19.53 13.55
CA SER A 80 11.86 -20.07 13.60
C SER A 80 11.97 -21.54 13.15
N SER A 81 10.89 -22.14 12.66
CA SER A 81 10.81 -23.58 12.39
C SER A 81 11.79 -24.07 11.32
N GLY A 82 12.20 -23.19 10.40
CA GLY A 82 13.12 -23.48 9.31
C GLY A 82 14.54 -22.93 9.50
N ASP A 83 14.86 -22.32 10.64
CA ASP A 83 16.14 -21.65 10.84
C ASP A 83 17.35 -22.60 10.94
N TYR A 84 17.09 -23.88 11.15
CA TYR A 84 18.10 -24.90 11.29
C TYR A 84 17.86 -26.09 10.37
N VAL A 85 18.92 -26.55 9.74
CA VAL A 85 18.97 -27.81 8.97
C VAL A 85 19.80 -28.82 9.74
N ILE A 86 19.34 -30.08 9.79
CA ILE A 86 20.11 -31.17 10.38
C ILE A 86 21.04 -31.73 9.29
N THR A 87 22.34 -31.68 9.53
CA THR A 87 23.37 -32.26 8.63
C THR A 87 23.36 -33.77 8.74
N GLU A 88 24.04 -34.45 7.80
CA GLU A 88 24.20 -35.92 7.78
C GLU A 88 24.81 -36.45 9.10
N ASP A 89 25.64 -35.68 9.76
CA ASP A 89 26.24 -36.00 11.07
C ASP A 89 25.27 -35.77 12.27
N GLY A 90 24.01 -35.41 12.01
CA GLY A 90 23.01 -35.17 13.03
C GLY A 90 23.17 -33.82 13.77
N ARG A 91 23.98 -32.90 13.29
CA ARG A 91 24.21 -31.58 13.92
C ARG A 91 23.27 -30.53 13.35
N PRO A 92 22.64 -29.70 14.18
CA PRO A 92 21.87 -28.56 13.70
C PRO A 92 22.83 -27.46 13.18
N VAL A 93 22.62 -27.01 11.96
CA VAL A 93 23.35 -25.90 11.33
C VAL A 93 22.32 -24.85 10.90
N ILE A 94 22.67 -23.57 11.07
CA ILE A 94 21.80 -22.45 10.69
C ILE A 94 21.59 -22.44 9.18
N ASP A 95 20.31 -22.38 8.75
CA ASP A 95 19.95 -22.19 7.36
C ASP A 95 19.82 -20.70 7.03
N HIS A 96 20.94 -20.11 6.62
CA HIS A 96 20.99 -18.70 6.23
C HIS A 96 20.09 -18.37 5.02
N GLU A 97 19.78 -19.34 4.16
CA GLU A 97 18.89 -19.10 3.01
C GLU A 97 17.45 -18.88 3.47
N VAL A 98 16.95 -19.70 4.40
CA VAL A 98 15.60 -19.56 4.96
C VAL A 98 15.48 -18.23 5.70
N ILE A 99 16.43 -17.91 6.57
CA ILE A 99 16.46 -16.65 7.34
C ILE A 99 16.50 -15.44 6.39
N ASN A 100 17.36 -15.43 5.38
CA ASN A 100 17.45 -14.33 4.43
C ASN A 100 16.17 -14.19 3.59
N ARG A 101 15.52 -15.29 3.25
CA ARG A 101 14.25 -15.29 2.51
C ARG A 101 13.10 -14.73 3.38
N ALA A 102 13.04 -15.12 4.65
CA ALA A 102 12.09 -14.57 5.61
C ALA A 102 12.27 -13.06 5.76
N ARG A 103 13.50 -12.58 5.95
CA ARG A 103 13.83 -11.16 5.99
C ARG A 103 13.42 -10.43 4.72
N LEU A 104 13.71 -10.98 3.54
CA LEU A 104 13.32 -10.37 2.26
C LEU A 104 11.80 -10.27 2.12
N LYS A 105 11.04 -11.28 2.56
CA LYS A 105 9.57 -11.25 2.59
C LYS A 105 9.06 -10.11 3.47
N VAL A 106 9.58 -9.99 4.70
CA VAL A 106 9.21 -8.93 5.65
C VAL A 106 9.52 -7.56 5.08
N ASP A 107 10.74 -7.33 4.58
CA ASP A 107 11.17 -6.04 4.04
C ASP A 107 10.36 -5.63 2.81
N SER A 108 10.08 -6.58 1.91
CA SER A 108 9.26 -6.33 0.71
C SER A 108 7.82 -5.94 1.07
N ARG A 109 7.21 -6.64 2.04
CA ARG A 109 5.86 -6.32 2.52
C ARG A 109 5.80 -4.97 3.23
N LYS A 110 6.74 -4.67 4.13
CA LYS A 110 6.84 -3.37 4.80
C LYS A 110 6.94 -2.23 3.78
N TRP A 111 7.81 -2.37 2.79
CA TRP A 111 7.95 -1.38 1.71
C TRP A 111 6.64 -1.19 0.96
N LEU A 112 5.97 -2.28 0.59
CA LEU A 112 4.72 -2.21 -0.18
C LEU A 112 3.59 -1.60 0.64
N LEU A 113 3.46 -1.96 1.93
CA LEU A 113 2.50 -1.37 2.86
C LEU A 113 2.66 0.15 2.98
N SER A 114 3.90 0.63 3.07
CA SER A 114 4.19 2.07 3.12
C SER A 114 3.76 2.82 1.85
N LYS A 115 3.63 2.14 0.69
CA LYS A 115 3.18 2.72 -0.57
C LYS A 115 1.66 2.62 -0.76
N ILE A 116 1.04 1.52 -0.34
CA ILE A 116 -0.41 1.31 -0.50
C ILE A 116 -1.19 2.12 0.53
N LEU A 117 -0.74 2.13 1.79
CA LEU A 117 -1.39 2.84 2.91
C LEU A 117 -0.41 3.77 3.63
N PRO A 118 0.08 4.84 2.99
CA PRO A 118 1.13 5.70 3.54
C PRO A 118 0.68 6.41 4.83
N LYS A 119 -0.59 6.70 4.99
CA LYS A 119 -1.13 7.34 6.20
C LYS A 119 -1.08 6.42 7.43
N ARG A 120 -1.08 5.10 7.22
CA ARG A 120 -1.13 4.10 8.30
C ARG A 120 0.21 3.41 8.54
N PHE A 121 0.94 3.07 7.47
CA PHE A 121 2.18 2.30 7.49
C PHE A 121 3.38 3.06 6.92
N GLY A 122 3.19 4.31 6.50
CA GLY A 122 4.30 5.15 6.03
C GLY A 122 5.08 5.74 7.20
N ASP A 123 6.35 6.02 6.97
CA ASP A 123 7.14 6.81 7.91
C ASP A 123 6.47 8.18 8.06
N ARG A 124 6.17 8.58 9.31
CA ARG A 124 5.73 9.94 9.60
C ARG A 124 6.89 10.88 9.31
N VAL A 125 6.93 11.41 8.11
CA VAL A 125 7.68 12.63 7.86
C VAL A 125 6.91 13.74 8.57
N VAL A 126 7.29 14.06 9.79
CA VAL A 126 6.94 15.33 10.40
C VAL A 126 7.72 16.36 9.59
N ALA A 127 7.14 16.81 8.49
CA ALA A 127 7.59 18.02 7.86
C ALA A 127 7.27 19.14 8.87
N ASP A 128 8.23 19.46 9.69
CA ASP A 128 8.23 20.72 10.44
C ASP A 128 8.39 21.82 9.39
N VAL A 129 7.28 22.16 8.73
CA VAL A 129 7.21 23.30 7.82
C VAL A 129 7.22 24.51 8.73
N THR A 130 8.41 24.86 9.23
CA THR A 130 8.68 26.20 9.71
C THR A 130 8.61 27.10 8.48
N VAL A 131 7.42 27.63 8.22
CA VAL A 131 7.24 28.75 7.29
C VAL A 131 7.98 29.91 7.89
N ARG A 132 9.28 30.05 7.54
CA ARG A 132 10.03 31.26 7.81
C ARG A 132 9.50 32.33 6.87
N ARG A 133 8.45 33.04 7.30
CA ARG A 133 8.09 34.29 6.64
C ARG A 133 9.24 35.25 6.82
N ASP A 134 9.71 35.84 5.74
CA ASP A 134 10.69 36.92 5.80
C ASP A 134 10.05 38.05 6.63
N MET A 135 10.78 38.59 7.62
CA MET A 135 10.29 39.70 8.46
C MET A 135 9.88 40.93 7.64
N ARG A 136 10.30 41.00 6.36
CA ARG A 136 9.91 42.04 5.42
C ARG A 136 8.48 41.89 4.86
N GLU A 137 7.88 40.69 5.01
CA GLU A 137 6.54 40.38 4.54
C GLU A 137 5.49 40.48 5.66
N LEU A 138 5.92 40.79 6.90
CA LEU A 138 5.05 40.93 8.03
C LEU A 138 4.57 42.39 8.13
N SER A 139 3.26 42.55 8.39
CA SER A 139 2.67 43.87 8.68
C SER A 139 3.17 44.40 10.04
N ASP A 140 3.14 45.72 10.20
CA ASP A 140 3.54 46.37 11.47
C ASP A 140 2.76 45.83 12.68
N GLY A 141 1.50 45.41 12.49
CA GLY A 141 0.69 44.80 13.53
C GLY A 141 1.19 43.40 13.95
N GLU A 142 1.61 42.60 13.00
CA GLU A 142 2.17 41.26 13.26
C GLU A 142 3.54 41.33 13.91
N LEU A 143 4.36 42.32 13.53
CA LEU A 143 5.64 42.61 14.19
C LEU A 143 5.47 43.02 15.65
N LEU A 144 4.47 43.86 15.95
CA LEU A 144 4.12 44.27 17.33
C LEU A 144 3.67 43.06 18.17
N GLN A 145 2.89 42.13 17.63
CA GLN A 145 2.45 40.92 18.34
C GLN A 145 3.64 39.99 18.67
N ILE A 146 4.59 39.86 17.76
CA ILE A 146 5.82 39.05 17.99
C ILE A 146 6.65 39.69 19.12
N VAL A 147 6.81 41.00 19.11
CA VAL A 147 7.54 41.73 20.17
C VAL A 147 6.87 41.59 21.53
N GLN A 148 5.56 41.44 21.58
CA GLN A 148 4.78 41.22 22.81
C GLN A 148 4.74 39.75 23.26
N GLY A 149 5.44 38.84 22.58
CA GLY A 149 5.53 37.43 22.93
C GLY A 149 4.30 36.61 22.54
N SER A 150 3.41 37.13 21.69
CA SER A 150 2.25 36.43 21.15
C SER A 150 2.58 35.88 19.76
N THR A 151 2.40 34.56 19.54
CA THR A 151 2.55 33.95 18.21
C THR A 151 1.36 34.36 17.35
N PRO A 152 1.55 35.04 16.20
CA PRO A 152 0.43 35.37 15.32
C PRO A 152 -0.23 34.08 14.79
N ALA A 153 -1.58 34.04 14.81
CA ALA A 153 -2.34 32.93 14.26
C ALA A 153 -2.06 32.82 12.75
N LEU A 154 -1.58 31.66 12.31
CA LEU A 154 -1.41 31.34 10.90
C LEU A 154 -2.80 31.36 10.23
N ALA A 155 -3.05 32.32 9.34
CA ALA A 155 -4.15 32.24 8.41
C ALA A 155 -3.93 31.06 7.46
N PRO A 156 -4.97 30.25 7.13
CA PRO A 156 -4.83 29.18 6.15
C PRO A 156 -4.42 29.79 4.79
N PRO A 157 -3.62 29.08 4.00
CA PRO A 157 -3.28 29.53 2.65
C PRO A 157 -4.55 29.68 1.83
N ASP A 158 -4.69 30.82 1.16
CA ASP A 158 -5.75 31.06 0.19
C ASP A 158 -5.66 29.98 -0.91
N ASP A 159 -6.79 29.30 -1.12
CA ASP A 159 -6.98 28.25 -2.11
C ASP A 159 -7.02 28.90 -3.51
N GLU A 160 -5.84 29.30 -4.04
CA GLU A 160 -5.74 29.73 -5.42
C GLU A 160 -5.83 28.52 -6.34
N THR A 161 -7.01 28.33 -6.88
CA THR A 161 -7.38 27.54 -8.05
C THR A 161 -6.31 27.51 -9.11
N VAL A 162 -5.67 26.34 -9.28
CA VAL A 162 -4.86 26.05 -10.47
C VAL A 162 -5.81 25.58 -11.58
N HIS A 163 -5.86 26.35 -12.64
CA HIS A 163 -6.51 26.02 -13.91
C HIS A 163 -5.76 24.91 -14.67
#